data_9c4c8e4861fa57afc5e76dfdefd05c1e
#
_entry.id   9c4c8e4861fa57afc5e76dfdefd05c1e
#
_cell.length_a   1.000
_cell.length_b   1.000
_cell.length_c   1.000
_cell.angle_alpha   90.00
_cell.angle_beta   90.00
_cell.angle_gamma   90.00
#
_symmetry.space_group_name_H-M   'P 1'
#
loop_
_entity.id
_entity.type
_entity.pdbx_description
1 polymer ?
#
loop_
_entity_poly.entity_id
_entity_poly.type
_entity_poly.pdbx_seq_one_letter_code
_entity_poly.pdbx_strand_id
1 'polypeptide(L)'
;LFKNPKQYFDEDFPLIDYVQAWFLLSQARQQPKDLNTQKEIQNFLIKHKNNYIAERLRTDWLLVMASYWNEHNQWKTFNSVRKQLLWNKSDPNIVCWDLYHTISNRKTISKNFANEALSIINAPQYKGNNICRKVSNALIKKVPSTAFTRLVILIQQGRISEARSVLNILIQKKRLPARASRLAFNSPAKWYRTYRNKLATQNKHVRLIAA
;
A
#
# COMPACT_ATOMS: atom_id res chain seq x y z
N LEU A 1 22.06 -19.88 5.65
CA LEU A 1 20.94 -20.83 5.63
C LEU A 1 20.61 -21.19 7.07
N PHE A 2 19.52 -20.62 7.60
CA PHE A 2 19.04 -21.02 8.93
C PHE A 2 18.58 -22.47 8.85
N LYS A 3 19.23 -23.32 9.64
CA LYS A 3 18.81 -24.72 9.81
C LYS A 3 17.58 -24.78 10.72
N ASN A 4 16.80 -25.88 10.61
CA ASN A 4 15.57 -26.06 11.38
C ASN A 4 15.84 -25.80 12.88
N PRO A 5 15.13 -24.89 13.57
CA PRO A 5 15.35 -24.57 14.98
C PRO A 5 15.27 -25.77 15.92
N LYS A 6 14.45 -26.76 15.61
CA LYS A 6 14.34 -28.02 16.39
C LYS A 6 15.64 -28.82 16.48
N GLN A 7 16.66 -28.48 15.67
CA GLN A 7 18.00 -29.10 15.76
C GLN A 7 18.89 -28.42 16.81
N TYR A 8 18.50 -27.25 17.33
CA TYR A 8 19.34 -26.44 18.21
C TYR A 8 18.68 -26.10 19.56
N PHE A 9 17.37 -26.28 19.68
CA PHE A 9 16.61 -25.93 20.85
C PHE A 9 15.77 -27.15 21.27
N ASP A 10 15.76 -27.45 22.56
CA ASP A 10 14.88 -28.46 23.13
C ASP A 10 13.41 -28.04 23.00
N GLU A 11 12.51 -29.03 22.95
CA GLU A 11 11.07 -28.79 22.84
C GLU A 11 10.53 -27.96 24.01
N ASP A 12 11.18 -28.00 25.16
CA ASP A 12 10.84 -27.24 26.37
C ASP A 12 11.35 -25.80 26.37
N PHE A 13 12.07 -25.36 25.33
CA PHE A 13 12.55 -23.99 25.24
C PHE A 13 11.37 -23.00 25.16
N PRO A 14 11.22 -22.05 26.10
CA PRO A 14 10.02 -21.21 26.23
C PRO A 14 9.66 -20.39 24.99
N LEU A 15 10.64 -20.12 24.12
CA LEU A 15 10.45 -19.34 22.89
C LEU A 15 10.49 -20.19 21.62
N ILE A 16 10.45 -21.53 21.72
CA ILE A 16 10.58 -22.43 20.56
C ILE A 16 9.55 -22.12 19.46
N ASP A 17 8.32 -21.83 19.86
CA ASP A 17 7.24 -21.50 18.92
C ASP A 17 7.50 -20.20 18.18
N TYR A 18 8.09 -19.18 18.83
CA TYR A 18 8.49 -17.93 18.14
C TYR A 18 9.61 -18.17 17.15
N VAL A 19 10.62 -18.93 17.54
CA VAL A 19 11.75 -19.27 16.67
C VAL A 19 11.28 -20.07 15.47
N GLN A 20 10.37 -21.01 15.66
CA GLN A 20 9.76 -21.80 14.59
C GLN A 20 8.93 -20.92 13.65
N ALA A 21 8.11 -20.01 14.17
CA ALA A 21 7.34 -19.06 13.37
C ALA A 21 8.24 -18.18 12.51
N TRP A 22 9.32 -17.63 13.05
CA TRP A 22 10.28 -16.82 12.31
C TRP A 22 11.05 -17.61 11.24
N PHE A 23 11.40 -18.87 11.54
CA PHE A 23 12.04 -19.77 10.60
C PHE A 23 11.13 -20.01 9.39
N LEU A 24 9.88 -20.40 9.62
CA LEU A 24 8.89 -20.62 8.58
C LEU A 24 8.65 -19.36 7.73
N LEU A 25 8.57 -18.18 8.36
CA LEU A 25 8.43 -16.91 7.66
C LEU A 25 9.65 -16.60 6.80
N SER A 26 10.86 -16.88 7.29
CA SER A 26 12.10 -16.72 6.53
C SER A 26 12.13 -17.62 5.30
N GLN A 27 11.72 -18.87 5.44
CA GLN A 27 11.62 -19.81 4.31
C GLN A 27 10.59 -19.34 3.27
N ALA A 28 9.39 -18.93 3.70
CA ALA A 28 8.37 -18.40 2.80
C ALA A 28 8.85 -17.16 2.02
N ARG A 29 9.69 -16.31 2.65
CA ARG A 29 10.30 -15.15 2.00
C ARG A 29 11.33 -15.53 0.95
N GLN A 30 12.14 -16.52 1.23
CA GLN A 30 13.21 -17.00 0.33
C GLN A 30 12.66 -17.85 -0.81
N GLN A 31 11.67 -18.67 -0.52
CA GLN A 31 11.09 -19.64 -1.45
C GLN A 31 9.55 -19.57 -1.45
N PRO A 32 8.97 -18.47 -1.98
CA PRO A 32 7.51 -18.28 -1.94
C PRO A 32 6.72 -19.34 -2.72
N LYS A 33 7.37 -20.07 -3.63
CA LYS A 33 6.76 -21.17 -4.42
C LYS A 33 6.72 -22.50 -3.67
N ASP A 34 7.46 -22.64 -2.58
CA ASP A 34 7.58 -23.91 -1.89
C ASP A 34 6.27 -24.26 -1.16
N LEU A 35 5.59 -25.26 -1.68
CA LEU A 35 4.33 -25.75 -1.12
C LEU A 35 4.51 -26.45 0.23
N ASN A 36 5.69 -27.04 0.50
CA ASN A 36 5.98 -27.67 1.79
C ASN A 36 6.03 -26.62 2.89
N THR A 37 6.78 -25.52 2.67
CA THR A 37 6.80 -24.38 3.61
C THR A 37 5.41 -23.81 3.84
N GLN A 38 4.60 -23.64 2.78
CA GLN A 38 3.23 -23.13 2.93
C GLN A 38 2.37 -24.10 3.76
N LYS A 39 2.51 -25.40 3.57
CA LYS A 39 1.81 -26.43 4.36
C LYS A 39 2.26 -26.45 5.82
N GLU A 40 3.56 -26.33 6.07
CA GLU A 40 4.10 -26.22 7.44
C GLU A 40 3.58 -24.98 8.18
N ILE A 41 3.50 -23.84 7.51
CA ILE A 41 2.89 -22.64 8.07
C ILE A 41 1.42 -22.90 8.41
N GLN A 42 0.65 -23.52 7.53
CA GLN A 42 -0.75 -23.86 7.80
C GLN A 42 -0.89 -24.79 9.01
N ASN A 43 -0.05 -25.83 9.11
CA ASN A 43 -0.06 -26.73 10.26
C ASN A 43 0.29 -25.99 11.56
N PHE A 44 1.28 -25.10 11.52
CA PHE A 44 1.62 -24.26 12.67
C PHE A 44 0.43 -23.39 13.10
N LEU A 45 -0.24 -22.73 12.14
CA LEU A 45 -1.40 -21.88 12.41
C LEU A 45 -2.59 -22.65 12.97
N ILE A 46 -2.76 -23.91 12.60
CA ILE A 46 -3.80 -24.82 13.15
C ILE A 46 -3.43 -25.21 14.59
N LYS A 47 -2.18 -25.63 14.83
CA LYS A 47 -1.69 -26.03 16.15
C LYS A 47 -1.82 -24.90 17.18
N HIS A 48 -1.50 -23.66 16.78
CA HIS A 48 -1.47 -22.50 17.67
C HIS A 48 -2.69 -21.58 17.47
N LYS A 49 -3.83 -22.14 17.07
CA LYS A 49 -5.06 -21.41 16.82
C LYS A 49 -5.41 -20.47 18.01
N ASN A 50 -5.77 -19.22 17.71
CA ASN A 50 -6.11 -18.20 18.66
C ASN A 50 -4.95 -17.73 19.58
N ASN A 51 -3.72 -18.10 19.30
CA ASN A 51 -2.54 -17.61 20.00
C ASN A 51 -1.98 -16.37 19.29
N TYR A 52 -1.36 -15.46 20.07
CA TYR A 52 -0.69 -14.27 19.54
C TYR A 52 0.36 -14.61 18.48
N ILE A 53 1.14 -15.69 18.68
CA ILE A 53 2.17 -16.13 17.73
C ILE A 53 1.57 -16.50 16.38
N ALA A 54 0.45 -17.24 16.39
CA ALA A 54 -0.23 -17.63 15.17
C ALA A 54 -0.80 -16.40 14.44
N GLU A 55 -1.38 -15.44 15.16
CA GLU A 55 -1.87 -14.20 14.56
C GLU A 55 -0.72 -13.37 13.96
N ARG A 56 0.40 -13.27 14.67
CA ARG A 56 1.59 -12.60 14.19
C ARG A 56 2.16 -13.27 12.93
N LEU A 57 2.35 -14.58 12.97
CA LEU A 57 2.81 -15.33 11.81
C LEU A 57 1.85 -15.20 10.62
N ARG A 58 0.54 -15.27 10.85
CA ARG A 58 -0.49 -15.12 9.80
C ARG A 58 -0.40 -13.74 9.15
N THR A 59 -0.25 -12.69 9.95
CA THR A 59 -0.10 -11.32 9.47
C THR A 59 1.17 -11.16 8.63
N ASP A 60 2.30 -11.57 9.17
CA ASP A 60 3.60 -11.42 8.52
C ASP A 60 3.70 -12.29 7.26
N TRP A 61 3.17 -13.52 7.28
CA TRP A 61 3.09 -14.39 6.11
C TRP A 61 2.23 -13.79 5.00
N LEU A 62 1.07 -13.24 5.36
CA LEU A 62 0.17 -12.55 4.43
C LEU A 62 0.89 -11.40 3.72
N LEU A 63 1.65 -10.58 4.46
CA LEU A 63 2.39 -9.45 3.92
C LEU A 63 3.58 -9.90 3.04
N VAL A 64 4.30 -10.93 3.45
CA VAL A 64 5.43 -11.49 2.69
C VAL A 64 4.94 -12.07 1.35
N MET A 65 3.83 -12.78 1.36
CA MET A 65 3.31 -13.48 0.20
C MET A 65 2.42 -12.62 -0.70
N ALA A 66 1.96 -11.46 -0.24
CA ALA A 66 0.98 -10.65 -0.97
C ALA A 66 1.45 -10.24 -2.38
N SER A 67 2.73 -9.88 -2.56
CA SER A 67 3.29 -9.56 -3.87
C SER A 67 3.31 -10.80 -4.77
N TYR A 68 3.82 -11.91 -4.26
CA TYR A 68 3.87 -13.16 -4.99
C TYR A 68 2.48 -13.64 -5.43
N TRP A 69 1.51 -13.66 -4.52
CA TRP A 69 0.13 -14.05 -4.84
C TRP A 69 -0.55 -13.10 -5.83
N ASN A 70 -0.23 -11.79 -5.76
CA ASN A 70 -0.71 -10.83 -6.74
C ASN A 70 -0.13 -11.08 -8.15
N GLU A 71 1.17 -11.34 -8.25
CA GLU A 71 1.87 -11.59 -9.51
C GLU A 71 1.43 -12.92 -10.17
N HIS A 72 1.08 -13.92 -9.36
CA HIS A 72 0.65 -15.25 -9.81
C HIS A 72 -0.87 -15.44 -9.82
N ASN A 73 -1.64 -14.36 -9.63
CA ASN A 73 -3.11 -14.39 -9.62
C ASN A 73 -3.73 -15.32 -8.56
N GLN A 74 -3.04 -15.48 -7.41
CA GLN A 74 -3.46 -16.36 -6.30
C GLN A 74 -4.21 -15.61 -5.19
N TRP A 75 -5.06 -14.69 -5.54
CA TRP A 75 -5.83 -13.89 -4.58
C TRP A 75 -6.81 -14.67 -3.72
N LYS A 76 -7.27 -15.82 -4.16
CA LYS A 76 -8.10 -16.71 -3.34
C LYS A 76 -7.35 -17.11 -2.06
N THR A 77 -6.05 -17.42 -2.18
CA THR A 77 -5.19 -17.77 -1.04
C THR A 77 -5.03 -16.57 -0.10
N PHE A 78 -4.70 -15.38 -0.63
CA PHE A 78 -4.63 -14.15 0.16
C PHE A 78 -5.91 -13.92 0.97
N ASN A 79 -7.08 -13.97 0.31
CA ASN A 79 -8.36 -13.74 0.94
C ASN A 79 -8.71 -14.81 1.99
N SER A 80 -8.33 -16.06 1.75
CA SER A 80 -8.53 -17.14 2.71
C SER A 80 -7.75 -16.90 4.01
N VAL A 81 -6.45 -16.54 3.89
CA VAL A 81 -5.60 -16.23 5.04
C VAL A 81 -6.08 -14.97 5.76
N ARG A 82 -6.42 -13.90 5.00
CA ARG A 82 -6.94 -12.65 5.55
C ARG A 82 -8.20 -12.83 6.38
N LYS A 83 -9.15 -13.65 5.93
CA LYS A 83 -10.39 -13.93 6.67
C LYS A 83 -10.14 -14.55 8.05
N GLN A 84 -9.02 -15.24 8.22
CA GLN A 84 -8.64 -15.89 9.47
C GLN A 84 -7.94 -14.95 10.46
N LEU A 85 -7.64 -13.69 10.08
CA LEU A 85 -7.08 -12.70 10.99
C LEU A 85 -8.10 -12.40 12.10
N LEU A 86 -7.62 -12.36 13.34
CA LEU A 86 -8.43 -12.07 14.53
C LEU A 86 -8.36 -10.56 14.87
N TRP A 87 -7.15 -10.01 14.98
CA TRP A 87 -6.92 -8.65 15.50
C TRP A 87 -6.33 -7.69 14.48
N ASN A 88 -5.54 -8.17 13.50
CA ASN A 88 -4.79 -7.33 12.58
C ASN A 88 -5.53 -7.04 11.26
N LYS A 89 -6.86 -7.13 11.23
CA LYS A 89 -7.66 -6.87 10.02
C LYS A 89 -7.50 -5.46 9.46
N SER A 90 -7.21 -4.50 10.35
CA SER A 90 -7.03 -3.08 10.03
C SER A 90 -5.56 -2.68 9.82
N ASP A 91 -4.63 -3.65 9.74
CA ASP A 91 -3.24 -3.34 9.40
C ASP A 91 -3.18 -2.57 8.06
N PRO A 92 -2.50 -1.41 8.03
CA PRO A 92 -2.47 -0.55 6.84
C PRO A 92 -1.98 -1.24 5.58
N ASN A 93 -1.01 -2.15 5.69
CA ASN A 93 -0.50 -2.87 4.52
C ASN A 93 -1.56 -3.85 3.99
N ILE A 94 -2.24 -4.57 4.88
CA ILE A 94 -3.28 -5.54 4.50
C ILE A 94 -4.44 -4.82 3.82
N VAL A 95 -4.90 -3.70 4.41
CA VAL A 95 -5.97 -2.88 3.84
C VAL A 95 -5.57 -2.36 2.46
N CYS A 96 -4.34 -1.85 2.31
CA CYS A 96 -3.88 -1.35 1.02
C CYS A 96 -3.68 -2.47 -0.02
N TRP A 97 -3.26 -3.68 0.37
CA TRP A 97 -3.23 -4.82 -0.55
C TRP A 97 -4.62 -5.20 -1.06
N ASP A 98 -5.61 -5.23 -0.17
CA ASP A 98 -7.00 -5.51 -0.52
C ASP A 98 -7.58 -4.47 -1.49
N LEU A 99 -7.35 -3.18 -1.19
CA LEU A 99 -7.72 -2.08 -2.08
C LEU A 99 -7.00 -2.19 -3.43
N TYR A 100 -5.69 -2.45 -3.43
CA TYR A 100 -4.91 -2.58 -4.65
C TYR A 100 -5.43 -3.69 -5.56
N HIS A 101 -5.71 -4.86 -4.98
CA HIS A 101 -6.31 -5.96 -5.71
C HIS A 101 -7.68 -5.58 -6.29
N THR A 102 -8.56 -5.03 -5.46
CA THR A 102 -9.91 -4.64 -5.88
C THR A 102 -9.87 -3.67 -7.05
N ILE A 103 -8.97 -2.66 -6.96
CA ILE A 103 -8.81 -1.65 -8.01
C ILE A 103 -8.21 -2.27 -9.28
N SER A 104 -7.20 -3.13 -9.14
CA SER A 104 -6.49 -3.72 -10.29
C SER A 104 -7.41 -4.61 -11.12
N ASN A 105 -8.26 -5.40 -10.49
CA ASN A 105 -9.08 -6.41 -11.16
C ASN A 105 -10.44 -5.90 -11.67
N ARG A 106 -10.95 -4.77 -11.18
CA ARG A 106 -12.18 -4.18 -11.71
C ARG A 106 -11.91 -3.45 -13.03
N LYS A 107 -12.70 -3.69 -14.06
CA LYS A 107 -12.64 -2.93 -15.32
C LYS A 107 -12.95 -1.46 -15.10
N THR A 108 -14.00 -1.17 -14.33
CA THR A 108 -14.45 0.18 -13.98
C THR A 108 -14.54 0.34 -12.48
N ILE A 109 -14.31 1.56 -12.00
CA ILE A 109 -14.38 1.92 -10.59
C ILE A 109 -15.36 3.08 -10.45
N SER A 110 -16.35 2.94 -9.58
CA SER A 110 -17.29 4.02 -9.29
C SER A 110 -16.57 5.17 -8.58
N LYS A 111 -17.08 6.39 -8.77
CA LYS A 111 -16.55 7.58 -8.10
C LYS A 111 -16.65 7.47 -6.57
N ASN A 112 -17.72 6.88 -6.07
CA ASN A 112 -17.92 6.68 -4.62
C ASN A 112 -16.85 5.76 -4.04
N PHE A 113 -16.61 4.59 -4.64
CA PHE A 113 -15.54 3.69 -4.21
C PHE A 113 -14.16 4.35 -4.30
N ALA A 114 -13.90 5.12 -5.36
CA ALA A 114 -12.63 5.83 -5.50
C ALA A 114 -12.42 6.88 -4.40
N ASN A 115 -13.46 7.62 -4.01
CA ASN A 115 -13.41 8.59 -2.92
C ASN A 115 -13.22 7.90 -1.56
N GLU A 116 -13.90 6.79 -1.30
CA GLU A 116 -13.71 5.97 -0.10
C GLU A 116 -12.27 5.44 0.00
N ALA A 117 -11.76 4.85 -1.06
CA ALA A 117 -10.38 4.38 -1.11
C ALA A 117 -9.36 5.51 -0.88
N LEU A 118 -9.61 6.70 -1.43
CA LEU A 118 -8.80 7.90 -1.17
C LEU A 118 -8.87 8.33 0.29
N SER A 119 -10.04 8.33 0.91
CA SER A 119 -10.21 8.65 2.33
C SER A 119 -9.35 7.73 3.18
N ILE A 120 -9.39 6.43 2.92
CA ILE A 120 -8.58 5.43 3.62
C ILE A 120 -7.09 5.74 3.48
N ILE A 121 -6.55 5.79 2.26
CA ILE A 121 -5.09 5.96 2.04
C ILE A 121 -4.56 7.35 2.41
N ASN A 122 -5.43 8.32 2.64
CA ASN A 122 -5.08 9.65 3.12
C ASN A 122 -4.96 9.74 4.63
N ALA A 123 -5.51 8.80 5.38
CA ALA A 123 -5.45 8.81 6.83
C ALA A 123 -4.00 8.67 7.33
N PRO A 124 -3.65 9.29 8.48
CA PRO A 124 -2.26 9.41 8.96
C PRO A 124 -1.50 8.09 9.08
N GLN A 125 -2.17 7.02 9.50
CA GLN A 125 -1.59 5.69 9.68
C GLN A 125 -1.10 5.06 8.37
N TYR A 126 -1.51 5.57 7.20
CA TYR A 126 -1.09 5.08 5.89
C TYR A 126 0.05 5.90 5.27
N LYS A 127 0.55 6.91 6.01
CA LYS A 127 1.64 7.78 5.54
C LYS A 127 2.91 6.96 5.28
N GLY A 128 3.54 7.21 4.12
CA GLY A 128 4.79 6.55 3.74
C GLY A 128 4.66 5.08 3.31
N ASN A 129 3.49 4.49 3.37
CA ASN A 129 3.25 3.11 3.01
C ASN A 129 3.36 2.88 1.48
N ASN A 130 4.27 1.99 1.08
CA ASN A 130 4.55 1.74 -0.33
C ASN A 130 3.39 1.09 -1.09
N ILE A 131 2.63 0.19 -0.45
CA ILE A 131 1.50 -0.45 -1.11
C ILE A 131 0.33 0.52 -1.25
N CYS A 132 0.09 1.39 -0.26
CA CYS A 132 -0.92 2.44 -0.36
C CYS A 132 -0.57 3.46 -1.47
N ARG A 133 0.71 3.68 -1.73
CA ARG A 133 1.16 4.46 -2.90
C ARG A 133 0.83 3.76 -4.22
N LYS A 134 0.95 2.41 -4.31
CA LYS A 134 0.49 1.64 -5.47
C LYS A 134 -1.03 1.76 -5.66
N VAL A 135 -1.81 1.72 -4.58
CA VAL A 135 -3.26 1.98 -4.59
C VAL A 135 -3.57 3.35 -5.20
N SER A 136 -2.92 4.40 -4.69
CA SER A 136 -3.06 5.76 -5.21
C SER A 136 -2.81 5.83 -6.72
N ASN A 137 -1.70 5.25 -7.19
CA ASN A 137 -1.33 5.25 -8.60
C ASN A 137 -2.34 4.47 -9.47
N ALA A 138 -2.86 3.36 -8.97
CA ALA A 138 -3.87 2.57 -9.67
C ALA A 138 -5.21 3.33 -9.77
N LEU A 139 -5.63 4.01 -8.68
CA LEU A 139 -6.80 4.88 -8.68
C LEU A 139 -6.67 6.00 -9.72
N ILE A 140 -5.56 6.72 -9.72
CA ILE A 140 -5.31 7.83 -10.66
C ILE A 140 -5.36 7.36 -12.11
N LYS A 141 -4.87 6.15 -12.39
CA LYS A 141 -4.94 5.56 -13.74
C LYS A 141 -6.37 5.28 -14.18
N LYS A 142 -7.20 4.74 -13.29
CA LYS A 142 -8.58 4.31 -13.59
C LYS A 142 -9.62 5.43 -13.42
N VAL A 143 -9.40 6.34 -12.47
CA VAL A 143 -10.29 7.46 -12.15
C VAL A 143 -9.47 8.75 -12.08
N PRO A 144 -9.07 9.33 -13.23
CA PRO A 144 -8.16 10.49 -13.28
C PRO A 144 -8.65 11.73 -12.51
N SER A 145 -9.96 11.86 -12.29
CA SER A 145 -10.54 12.95 -11.49
C SER A 145 -10.08 12.95 -10.03
N THR A 146 -9.68 11.79 -9.49
CA THR A 146 -9.20 11.65 -8.12
C THR A 146 -7.77 12.19 -7.92
N ALA A 147 -7.01 12.31 -9.00
CA ALA A 147 -5.60 12.71 -8.93
C ALA A 147 -5.43 14.13 -8.35
N PHE A 148 -6.29 15.05 -8.74
CA PHE A 148 -6.17 16.41 -8.26
C PHE A 148 -6.56 16.53 -6.78
N THR A 149 -7.65 15.89 -6.38
CA THR A 149 -8.06 15.81 -4.96
C THR A 149 -6.91 15.22 -4.11
N ARG A 150 -6.30 14.13 -4.58
CA ARG A 150 -5.16 13.51 -3.91
C ARG A 150 -3.96 14.46 -3.80
N LEU A 151 -3.64 15.19 -4.87
CA LEU A 151 -2.54 16.15 -4.88
C LEU A 151 -2.74 17.23 -3.81
N VAL A 152 -3.92 17.85 -3.75
CA VAL A 152 -4.24 18.89 -2.77
C VAL A 152 -4.12 18.35 -1.34
N ILE A 153 -4.71 17.20 -1.06
CA ILE A 153 -4.63 16.58 0.28
C ILE A 153 -3.17 16.30 0.68
N LEU A 154 -2.35 15.79 -0.23
CA LEU A 154 -0.94 15.52 0.05
C LEU A 154 -0.13 16.78 0.34
N ILE A 155 -0.41 17.88 -0.37
CA ILE A 155 0.20 19.19 -0.11
C ILE A 155 -0.21 19.69 1.29
N GLN A 156 -1.50 19.68 1.61
CA GLN A 156 -2.02 20.08 2.90
C GLN A 156 -1.45 19.28 4.07
N GLN A 157 -1.16 17.99 3.85
CA GLN A 157 -0.54 17.11 4.83
C GLN A 157 1.00 17.20 4.90
N GLY A 158 1.63 18.06 4.09
CA GLY A 158 3.09 18.15 4.00
C GLY A 158 3.77 16.92 3.39
N ARG A 159 3.04 16.03 2.71
CA ARG A 159 3.54 14.81 2.05
C ARG A 159 4.14 15.12 0.67
N ILE A 160 5.14 15.98 0.66
CA ILE A 160 5.65 16.64 -0.56
C ILE A 160 6.20 15.67 -1.60
N SER A 161 6.90 14.59 -1.19
CA SER A 161 7.45 13.61 -2.13
C SER A 161 6.34 12.84 -2.87
N GLU A 162 5.28 12.47 -2.17
CA GLU A 162 4.11 11.81 -2.75
C GLU A 162 3.31 12.78 -3.63
N ALA A 163 3.12 14.02 -3.18
CA ALA A 163 2.46 15.07 -3.95
C ALA A 163 3.19 15.31 -5.29
N ARG A 164 4.53 15.35 -5.27
CA ARG A 164 5.35 15.48 -6.48
C ARG A 164 5.14 14.32 -7.45
N SER A 165 5.02 13.10 -6.95
CA SER A 165 4.73 11.93 -7.79
C SER A 165 3.37 12.04 -8.48
N VAL A 166 2.33 12.45 -7.76
CA VAL A 166 0.98 12.67 -8.31
C VAL A 166 0.98 13.83 -9.33
N LEU A 167 1.67 14.93 -9.02
CA LEU A 167 1.83 16.06 -9.94
C LEU A 167 2.45 15.64 -11.26
N ASN A 168 3.52 14.83 -11.23
CA ASN A 168 4.16 14.33 -12.44
C ASN A 168 3.22 13.47 -13.27
N ILE A 169 2.38 12.62 -12.66
CA ILE A 169 1.37 11.84 -13.39
C ILE A 169 0.36 12.77 -14.08
N LEU A 170 -0.13 13.82 -13.40
CA LEU A 170 -1.06 14.81 -13.98
C LEU A 170 -0.45 15.54 -15.17
N ILE A 171 0.82 15.93 -15.07
CA ILE A 171 1.56 16.58 -16.15
C ILE A 171 1.74 15.62 -17.33
N GLN A 172 2.19 14.38 -17.09
CA GLN A 172 2.37 13.37 -18.13
C GLN A 172 1.07 13.06 -18.88
N LYS A 173 -0.06 13.04 -18.16
CA LYS A 173 -1.39 12.86 -18.76
C LYS A 173 -1.96 14.14 -19.39
N LYS A 174 -1.17 15.22 -19.53
CA LYS A 174 -1.55 16.51 -20.08
C LYS A 174 -2.77 17.14 -19.39
N ARG A 175 -3.00 16.80 -18.12
CA ARG A 175 -4.08 17.38 -17.29
C ARG A 175 -3.69 18.72 -16.66
N LEU A 176 -2.40 18.96 -16.52
CA LEU A 176 -1.84 20.23 -16.02
C LEU A 176 -0.71 20.71 -16.92
N PRO A 177 -0.56 22.04 -17.11
CA PRO A 177 0.54 22.64 -17.86
C PRO A 177 1.85 22.48 -17.08
N ALA A 178 2.84 21.78 -17.67
CA ALA A 178 4.05 21.34 -16.98
C ALA A 178 4.85 22.47 -16.31
N ARG A 179 5.15 23.55 -17.07
CA ARG A 179 5.99 24.66 -16.58
C ARG A 179 5.33 25.39 -15.41
N ALA A 180 4.07 25.80 -15.57
CA ALA A 180 3.33 26.55 -14.57
C ALA A 180 3.11 25.70 -13.30
N SER A 181 2.75 24.42 -13.46
CA SER A 181 2.47 23.52 -12.33
C SER A 181 3.73 23.21 -11.51
N ARG A 182 4.86 22.96 -12.17
CA ARG A 182 6.14 22.74 -11.46
C ARG A 182 6.61 24.00 -10.73
N LEU A 183 6.43 25.17 -11.34
CA LEU A 183 6.78 26.42 -10.70
C LEU A 183 5.88 26.71 -9.50
N ALA A 184 4.56 26.52 -9.63
CA ALA A 184 3.60 26.66 -8.54
C ALA A 184 3.92 25.75 -7.35
N PHE A 185 4.28 24.51 -7.64
CA PHE A 185 4.60 23.51 -6.62
C PHE A 185 5.94 23.75 -5.91
N ASN A 186 6.99 24.08 -6.67
CA ASN A 186 8.36 24.20 -6.12
C ASN A 186 8.66 25.61 -5.57
N SER A 187 8.01 26.65 -6.08
CA SER A 187 8.30 28.05 -5.76
C SER A 187 7.02 28.88 -5.90
N PRO A 188 6.03 28.75 -4.99
CA PRO A 188 4.74 29.44 -5.09
C PRO A 188 4.87 30.96 -5.23
N ALA A 189 5.74 31.58 -4.44
CA ALA A 189 5.98 33.03 -4.50
C ALA A 189 6.52 33.50 -5.85
N LYS A 190 7.43 32.70 -6.48
CA LYS A 190 7.95 32.98 -7.82
C LYS A 190 6.86 32.79 -8.87
N TRP A 191 6.04 31.76 -8.74
CA TRP A 191 4.91 31.53 -9.62
C TRP A 191 3.93 32.72 -9.54
N TYR A 192 3.56 33.15 -8.33
CA TYR A 192 2.67 34.29 -8.13
C TYR A 192 3.23 35.56 -8.80
N ARG A 193 4.49 35.93 -8.55
CA ARG A 193 5.16 37.06 -9.19
C ARG A 193 5.12 37.00 -10.72
N THR A 194 5.30 35.79 -11.28
CA THR A 194 5.32 35.58 -12.73
C THR A 194 3.93 35.71 -13.37
N TYR A 195 2.88 35.28 -12.66
CA TYR A 195 1.55 35.14 -13.25
C TYR A 195 0.48 36.07 -12.64
N ARG A 196 0.83 36.93 -11.68
CA ARG A 196 -0.13 37.80 -10.96
C ARG A 196 -1.04 38.60 -11.90
N ASN A 197 -0.52 39.11 -12.98
CA ASN A 197 -1.28 39.92 -13.95
C ASN A 197 -2.14 39.09 -14.91
N LYS A 198 -2.02 37.76 -14.85
CA LYS A 198 -2.73 36.78 -15.71
C LYS A 198 -3.43 35.71 -14.89
N LEU A 199 -3.72 35.95 -13.62
CA LEU A 199 -4.31 34.95 -12.73
C LEU A 199 -5.65 34.42 -13.25
N ALA A 200 -6.49 35.28 -13.84
CA ALA A 200 -7.78 34.85 -14.38
C ALA A 200 -7.65 33.83 -15.51
N THR A 201 -6.59 33.91 -16.31
CA THR A 201 -6.34 33.00 -17.45
C THR A 201 -5.57 31.75 -17.06
N GLN A 202 -5.04 31.70 -15.82
CA GLN A 202 -4.32 30.49 -15.37
C GLN A 202 -5.28 29.35 -15.05
N ASN A 203 -4.83 28.14 -15.31
CA ASN A 203 -5.55 26.94 -14.96
C ASN A 203 -5.90 26.94 -13.46
N LYS A 204 -7.20 26.80 -13.13
CA LYS A 204 -7.72 26.84 -11.76
C LYS A 204 -7.00 25.88 -10.80
N HIS A 205 -6.59 24.73 -11.30
CA HIS A 205 -5.89 23.73 -10.49
C HIS A 205 -4.44 24.13 -10.18
N VAL A 206 -3.78 24.86 -11.12
CA VAL A 206 -2.43 25.40 -10.86
C VAL A 206 -2.48 26.50 -9.81
N ARG A 207 -3.53 27.32 -9.81
CA ARG A 207 -3.75 28.33 -8.75
C ARG A 207 -3.89 27.70 -7.37
N LEU A 208 -4.63 26.59 -7.27
CA LEU A 208 -4.79 25.86 -6.00
C LEU A 208 -3.51 25.17 -5.51
N ILE A 209 -2.60 24.82 -6.42
CA ILE A 209 -1.29 24.25 -6.04
C ILE A 209 -0.38 25.34 -5.43
N ALA A 210 -0.54 26.58 -5.87
CA ALA A 210 0.29 27.71 -5.45
C ALA A 210 -0.22 28.41 -4.18
N ALA A 211 -1.50 28.19 -3.82
CA ALA A 211 -2.12 28.74 -2.61
C ALA A 211 -1.72 27.96 -1.35
#